data_7134ec38cdeadd02641be90728553e21
#
_entry.id   7134ec38cdeadd02641be90728553e21
#
_cell.length_a   1.000
_cell.length_b   1.000
_cell.length_c   1.000
_cell.angle_alpha   90.00
_cell.angle_beta   90.00
_cell.angle_gamma   90.00
#
_symmetry.space_group_name_H-M   'P 1'
#
loop_
_entity.id
_entity.type
_entity.pdbx_description
1 polymer ?
#
loop_
_entity_poly.entity_id
_entity_poly.type
_entity_poly.pdbx_seq_one_letter_code
_entity_poly.pdbx_strand_id
1 'polypeptide(L)'
;MARNPVSPDSSPNPAAAPASPPADPRKQVVEALMRLAASRRWDEIELSDIATEAGVPLAQLRGLFPSKLAMLGGLTRIVGDAVLAGSSDDLAAEPVRERLFDLVMRRLDALAPYKAGLRKIAPVIRRDPLTIAALNRGAVNSWRYMLASAGIATEDALGGLRVQGAVLLMARVSEVWLEDDEPEMSRTMARLDRELKTAGKIMSRVEDVHRLTAPLRGLARAICNGRRPQVRRRERSDESLRREGEDFAPAI
;
A
#
# COMPACT_ATOMS: atom_id res chain seq x y z
N MET A 1 -19.22 38.70 -68.37
CA MET A 1 -20.10 38.16 -67.31
C MET A 1 -19.85 36.65 -67.29
N ALA A 2 -19.01 36.21 -66.33
CA ALA A 2 -18.72 34.77 -66.13
C ALA A 2 -19.03 34.48 -64.68
N ARG A 3 -20.03 33.64 -64.41
CA ARG A 3 -20.43 33.19 -63.03
C ARG A 3 -19.45 32.08 -62.60
N ASN A 4 -18.83 32.26 -61.42
CA ASN A 4 -18.13 31.22 -60.69
C ASN A 4 -19.12 30.18 -60.14
N PRO A 5 -18.89 28.88 -60.25
CA PRO A 5 -19.67 27.87 -59.57
C PRO A 5 -19.25 27.77 -58.09
N VAL A 6 -20.22 27.85 -57.21
CA VAL A 6 -20.13 27.58 -55.78
C VAL A 6 -19.95 26.07 -55.60
N SER A 7 -18.86 25.63 -54.93
CA SER A 7 -18.68 24.24 -54.45
C SER A 7 -19.48 24.02 -53.17
N PRO A 8 -20.39 23.04 -53.14
CA PRO A 8 -20.90 22.53 -51.88
C PRO A 8 -20.05 21.27 -51.50
N ASP A 9 -19.56 21.18 -50.37
CA ASP A 9 -19.54 20.01 -49.47
C ASP A 9 -18.43 20.12 -48.44
N SER A 10 -18.76 20.76 -47.33
CA SER A 10 -18.02 20.55 -46.09
C SER A 10 -18.87 19.61 -45.21
N SER A 11 -18.79 18.33 -45.50
CA SER A 11 -19.33 17.32 -44.61
C SER A 11 -18.61 17.41 -43.24
N PRO A 12 -19.33 17.48 -42.11
CA PRO A 12 -18.69 17.48 -40.80
C PRO A 12 -18.02 16.12 -40.59
N ASN A 13 -16.71 16.18 -40.36
CA ASN A 13 -15.90 15.03 -39.91
C ASN A 13 -16.58 14.39 -38.68
N PRO A 14 -16.92 13.08 -38.69
CA PRO A 14 -17.50 12.43 -37.52
C PRO A 14 -16.52 12.53 -36.36
N ALA A 15 -17.05 13.09 -35.27
CA ALA A 15 -16.35 13.35 -34.03
C ALA A 15 -15.38 12.21 -33.70
N ALA A 16 -14.10 12.53 -33.59
CA ALA A 16 -13.08 11.64 -33.04
C ALA A 16 -13.56 11.21 -31.65
N ALA A 17 -13.80 9.91 -31.49
CA ALA A 17 -14.08 9.33 -30.17
C ALA A 17 -13.01 9.80 -29.20
N PRO A 18 -13.35 10.13 -27.95
CA PRO A 18 -12.38 10.58 -26.97
C PRO A 18 -11.28 9.52 -26.85
N ALA A 19 -10.04 9.90 -27.16
CA ALA A 19 -8.87 9.03 -27.02
C ALA A 19 -8.86 8.51 -25.58
N SER A 20 -8.85 7.18 -25.43
CA SER A 20 -8.69 6.55 -24.14
C SER A 20 -7.48 7.17 -23.42
N PRO A 21 -7.58 7.47 -22.10
CA PRO A 21 -6.46 8.07 -21.38
C PRO A 21 -5.20 7.24 -21.61
N PRO A 22 -4.03 7.87 -21.79
CA PRO A 22 -2.79 7.16 -22.07
C PRO A 22 -2.56 6.11 -20.98
N ALA A 23 -2.42 4.85 -21.41
CA ALA A 23 -2.23 3.75 -20.48
C ALA A 23 -0.97 3.99 -19.62
N ASP A 24 -1.10 3.89 -18.30
CA ASP A 24 0.01 4.08 -17.37
C ASP A 24 1.17 3.11 -17.72
N PRO A 25 2.35 3.61 -18.12
CA PRO A 25 3.47 2.76 -18.50
C PRO A 25 3.93 1.83 -17.36
N ARG A 26 3.75 2.24 -16.10
CA ARG A 26 4.07 1.40 -14.95
C ARG A 26 3.14 0.19 -14.88
N LYS A 27 1.86 0.40 -15.11
CA LYS A 27 0.85 -0.67 -15.15
C LYS A 27 1.13 -1.62 -16.30
N GLN A 28 1.42 -1.10 -17.51
CA GLN A 28 1.77 -1.91 -18.69
C GLN A 28 2.96 -2.85 -18.41
N VAL A 29 4.03 -2.34 -17.79
CA VAL A 29 5.22 -3.12 -17.46
C VAL A 29 4.90 -4.22 -16.45
N VAL A 30 4.12 -3.92 -15.40
CA VAL A 30 3.72 -4.90 -14.39
C VAL A 30 2.84 -6.00 -15.02
N GLU A 31 1.89 -5.63 -15.85
CA GLU A 31 1.02 -6.58 -16.57
C GLU A 31 1.81 -7.47 -17.53
N ALA A 32 2.79 -6.89 -18.25
CA ALA A 32 3.70 -7.65 -19.12
C ALA A 32 4.51 -8.69 -18.33
N LEU A 33 5.10 -8.28 -17.20
CA LEU A 33 5.79 -9.21 -16.30
C LEU A 33 4.86 -10.35 -15.86
N MET A 34 3.62 -10.04 -15.47
CA MET A 34 2.68 -11.05 -14.99
C MET A 34 2.21 -12.01 -16.08
N ARG A 35 2.04 -11.53 -17.34
CA ARG A 35 1.78 -12.39 -18.51
C ARG A 35 2.94 -13.35 -18.80
N LEU A 36 4.16 -12.82 -18.81
CA LEU A 36 5.36 -13.66 -18.99
C LEU A 36 5.51 -14.69 -17.89
N ALA A 37 5.31 -14.30 -16.63
CA ALA A 37 5.38 -15.20 -15.48
C ALA A 37 4.30 -16.29 -15.50
N ALA A 38 3.15 -16.07 -16.15
CA ALA A 38 2.12 -17.08 -16.33
C ALA A 38 2.57 -18.23 -17.27
N SER A 39 3.46 -17.96 -18.21
CA SER A 39 3.92 -18.93 -19.22
C SER A 39 5.35 -19.44 -19.00
N ARG A 40 6.26 -18.59 -18.51
CA ARG A 40 7.71 -18.86 -18.39
C ARG A 40 8.13 -18.99 -16.92
N ARG A 41 9.32 -19.54 -16.69
CA ARG A 41 9.93 -19.58 -15.35
C ARG A 41 10.47 -18.20 -14.98
N TRP A 42 10.45 -17.88 -13.68
CA TRP A 42 10.90 -16.59 -13.17
C TRP A 42 12.36 -16.26 -13.50
N ASP A 43 13.24 -17.25 -13.46
CA ASP A 43 14.67 -17.13 -13.75
C ASP A 43 14.97 -16.91 -15.25
N GLU A 44 14.08 -17.36 -16.13
CA GLU A 44 14.22 -17.24 -17.60
C GLU A 44 13.68 -15.92 -18.16
N ILE A 45 12.98 -15.12 -17.35
CA ILE A 45 12.42 -13.84 -17.77
C ILE A 45 13.49 -12.76 -17.65
N GLU A 46 13.92 -12.20 -18.79
CA GLU A 46 14.87 -11.09 -18.87
C GLU A 46 14.16 -9.72 -18.86
N LEU A 47 14.89 -8.65 -18.50
CA LEU A 47 14.36 -7.30 -18.56
C LEU A 47 14.00 -6.86 -19.99
N SER A 48 14.74 -7.37 -20.97
CA SER A 48 14.47 -7.17 -22.40
C SER A 48 13.15 -7.78 -22.84
N ASP A 49 12.84 -8.99 -22.33
CA ASP A 49 11.54 -9.64 -22.61
C ASP A 49 10.37 -8.81 -22.08
N ILE A 50 10.52 -8.30 -20.85
CA ILE A 50 9.49 -7.46 -20.22
C ILE A 50 9.31 -6.15 -21.00
N ALA A 51 10.40 -5.52 -21.42
CA ALA A 51 10.35 -4.29 -22.22
C ALA A 51 9.62 -4.51 -23.55
N THR A 52 9.96 -5.61 -24.23
CA THR A 52 9.32 -6.01 -25.51
C THR A 52 7.84 -6.30 -25.32
N GLU A 53 7.49 -7.11 -24.31
CA GLU A 53 6.11 -7.48 -24.00
C GLU A 53 5.25 -6.27 -23.58
N ALA A 54 5.86 -5.30 -22.88
CA ALA A 54 5.20 -4.07 -22.47
C ALA A 54 5.12 -3.01 -23.58
N GLY A 55 5.83 -3.19 -24.70
CA GLY A 55 5.92 -2.19 -25.77
C GLY A 55 6.65 -0.91 -25.35
N VAL A 56 7.62 -1.00 -24.42
CA VAL A 56 8.40 0.15 -23.92
C VAL A 56 9.88 -0.04 -24.21
N PRO A 57 10.64 1.03 -24.52
CA PRO A 57 12.08 0.96 -24.64
C PRO A 57 12.74 0.54 -23.31
N LEU A 58 13.84 -0.22 -23.36
CA LEU A 58 14.58 -0.66 -22.15
C LEU A 58 15.07 0.53 -21.30
N ALA A 59 15.40 1.66 -21.93
CA ALA A 59 15.75 2.90 -21.22
C ALA A 59 14.58 3.44 -20.38
N GLN A 60 13.37 3.39 -20.91
CA GLN A 60 12.16 3.77 -20.17
C GLN A 60 11.86 2.78 -19.05
N LEU A 61 11.97 1.47 -19.32
CA LEU A 61 11.81 0.44 -18.29
C LEU A 61 12.74 0.68 -17.10
N ARG A 62 14.01 1.00 -17.35
CA ARG A 62 15.00 1.34 -16.31
C ARG A 62 14.57 2.54 -15.46
N GLY A 63 13.97 3.56 -16.07
CA GLY A 63 13.45 4.74 -15.36
C GLY A 63 12.20 4.46 -14.52
N LEU A 64 11.41 3.44 -14.91
CA LEU A 64 10.19 3.05 -14.20
C LEU A 64 10.48 2.11 -13.02
N PHE A 65 11.35 1.10 -13.24
CA PHE A 65 11.62 0.05 -12.25
C PHE A 65 13.10 -0.35 -12.25
N PRO A 66 13.76 -0.38 -11.08
CA PRO A 66 15.16 -0.79 -10.96
C PRO A 66 15.38 -2.31 -11.07
N SER A 67 14.32 -3.13 -10.93
CA SER A 67 14.44 -4.60 -10.95
C SER A 67 13.08 -5.28 -11.15
N LYS A 68 13.10 -6.58 -11.49
CA LYS A 68 11.87 -7.42 -11.53
C LYS A 68 11.15 -7.42 -10.16
N LEU A 69 11.88 -7.43 -9.06
CA LEU A 69 11.30 -7.38 -7.73
C LEU A 69 10.57 -6.06 -7.46
N ALA A 70 11.11 -4.94 -7.95
CA ALA A 70 10.43 -3.64 -7.84
C ALA A 70 9.12 -3.60 -8.65
N MET A 71 9.03 -4.35 -9.75
CA MET A 71 7.78 -4.50 -10.52
C MET A 71 6.72 -5.28 -9.74
N LEU A 72 7.10 -6.30 -8.96
CA LEU A 72 6.17 -6.97 -8.02
C LEU A 72 5.67 -6.02 -6.93
N GLY A 73 6.54 -5.12 -6.47
CA GLY A 73 6.12 -4.01 -5.60
C GLY A 73 5.12 -3.07 -6.30
N GLY A 74 5.29 -2.85 -7.62
CA GLY A 74 4.35 -2.13 -8.47
C GLY A 74 2.98 -2.80 -8.55
N LEU A 75 2.93 -4.12 -8.67
CA LEU A 75 1.68 -4.89 -8.62
C LEU A 75 0.94 -4.65 -7.29
N THR A 76 1.67 -4.69 -6.17
CA THR A 76 1.07 -4.42 -4.85
C THR A 76 0.42 -3.04 -4.77
N ARG A 77 1.02 -2.03 -5.41
CA ARG A 77 0.46 -0.67 -5.50
C ARG A 77 -0.79 -0.65 -6.38
N ILE A 78 -0.72 -1.18 -7.62
CA ILE A 78 -1.85 -1.22 -8.55
C ILE A 78 -3.09 -1.86 -7.91
N VAL A 79 -2.89 -2.99 -7.25
CA VAL A 79 -3.96 -3.70 -6.54
C VAL A 79 -4.47 -2.88 -5.34
N GLY A 80 -3.56 -2.26 -4.58
CA GLY A 80 -3.95 -1.39 -3.47
C GLY A 80 -4.80 -0.20 -3.92
N ASP A 81 -4.39 0.48 -5.00
CA ASP A 81 -5.11 1.61 -5.58
C ASP A 81 -6.50 1.19 -6.09
N ALA A 82 -6.61 0.01 -6.73
CA ALA A 82 -7.89 -0.54 -7.18
C ALA A 82 -8.85 -0.83 -6.01
N VAL A 83 -8.33 -1.40 -4.91
CA VAL A 83 -9.13 -1.66 -3.71
C VAL A 83 -9.60 -0.36 -3.07
N LEU A 84 -8.72 0.65 -2.97
CA LEU A 84 -9.07 1.95 -2.39
C LEU A 84 -10.09 2.70 -3.23
N ALA A 85 -9.97 2.64 -4.56
CA ALA A 85 -10.92 3.27 -5.48
C ALA A 85 -12.33 2.63 -5.41
N GLY A 86 -12.42 1.35 -5.08
CA GLY A 86 -13.68 0.62 -4.91
C GLY A 86 -14.22 0.60 -3.46
N SER A 87 -13.58 1.32 -2.52
CA SER A 87 -14.10 1.40 -1.16
C SER A 87 -15.36 2.27 -1.12
N SER A 88 -16.44 1.73 -0.57
CA SER A 88 -17.69 2.45 -0.29
C SER A 88 -17.89 2.55 1.22
N ASP A 89 -18.64 3.56 1.65
CA ASP A 89 -19.00 3.75 3.07
C ASP A 89 -20.10 2.79 3.54
N ASP A 90 -20.60 1.92 2.65
CA ASP A 90 -21.72 1.03 2.93
C ASP A 90 -21.47 0.07 4.10
N LEU A 91 -20.20 -0.28 4.33
CA LEU A 91 -19.80 -1.16 5.42
C LEU A 91 -19.32 -0.42 6.68
N ALA A 92 -19.42 0.89 6.74
CA ALA A 92 -18.89 1.67 7.88
C ALA A 92 -19.57 1.29 9.22
N ALA A 93 -20.84 0.87 9.18
CA ALA A 93 -21.59 0.43 10.35
C ALA A 93 -21.36 -1.06 10.71
N GLU A 94 -20.73 -1.84 9.83
CA GLU A 94 -20.51 -3.26 10.03
C GLU A 94 -19.38 -3.53 11.03
N PRO A 95 -19.38 -4.70 11.72
CA PRO A 95 -18.30 -5.12 12.57
C PRO A 95 -16.95 -5.13 11.84
N VAL A 96 -15.85 -4.83 12.56
CA VAL A 96 -14.49 -4.83 12.01
C VAL A 96 -14.15 -6.10 11.23
N ARG A 97 -14.64 -7.25 11.70
CA ARG A 97 -14.42 -8.54 11.04
C ARG A 97 -15.02 -8.59 9.64
N GLU A 98 -16.24 -8.10 9.47
CA GLU A 98 -16.94 -8.09 8.17
C GLU A 98 -16.28 -7.11 7.21
N ARG A 99 -15.87 -5.94 7.71
CA ARG A 99 -15.10 -4.96 6.93
C ARG A 99 -13.76 -5.52 6.45
N LEU A 100 -13.05 -6.27 7.32
CA LEU A 100 -11.80 -6.94 6.93
C LEU A 100 -12.03 -8.09 5.95
N PHE A 101 -13.12 -8.85 6.10
CA PHE A 101 -13.47 -9.91 5.17
C PHE A 101 -13.68 -9.34 3.76
N ASP A 102 -14.50 -8.33 3.64
CA ASP A 102 -14.77 -7.66 2.37
C ASP A 102 -13.51 -7.03 1.76
N LEU A 103 -12.69 -6.36 2.57
CA LEU A 103 -11.43 -5.77 2.13
C LEU A 103 -10.46 -6.81 1.52
N VAL A 104 -10.34 -7.99 2.16
CA VAL A 104 -9.50 -9.09 1.66
C VAL A 104 -10.09 -9.67 0.38
N MET A 105 -11.41 -9.88 0.30
CA MET A 105 -12.07 -10.41 -0.89
C MET A 105 -11.88 -9.45 -2.08
N ARG A 106 -12.13 -8.16 -1.92
CA ARG A 106 -11.85 -7.16 -2.97
C ARG A 106 -10.39 -7.17 -3.43
N ARG A 107 -9.45 -7.40 -2.51
CA ARG A 107 -8.05 -7.50 -2.87
C ARG A 107 -7.76 -8.77 -3.68
N LEU A 108 -8.38 -9.91 -3.36
CA LEU A 108 -8.25 -11.15 -4.13
C LEU A 108 -8.86 -11.00 -5.53
N ASP A 109 -10.00 -10.32 -5.64
CA ASP A 109 -10.65 -10.02 -6.93
C ASP A 109 -9.74 -9.14 -7.80
N ALA A 110 -9.12 -8.10 -7.22
CA ALA A 110 -8.17 -7.24 -7.92
C ALA A 110 -6.88 -7.99 -8.31
N LEU A 111 -6.51 -9.08 -7.61
CA LEU A 111 -5.38 -9.96 -7.94
C LEU A 111 -5.76 -11.06 -8.94
N ALA A 112 -7.04 -11.36 -9.14
CA ALA A 112 -7.51 -12.47 -9.98
C ALA A 112 -6.92 -12.49 -11.39
N PRO A 113 -6.77 -11.35 -12.11
CA PRO A 113 -6.16 -11.32 -13.44
C PRO A 113 -4.70 -11.79 -13.45
N TYR A 114 -4.02 -11.70 -12.31
CA TYR A 114 -2.60 -12.03 -12.17
C TYR A 114 -2.34 -13.39 -11.51
N LYS A 115 -3.40 -14.14 -11.18
CA LYS A 115 -3.35 -15.40 -10.42
C LYS A 115 -2.40 -16.42 -11.02
N ALA A 116 -2.44 -16.62 -12.35
CA ALA A 116 -1.59 -17.58 -13.05
C ALA A 116 -0.09 -17.26 -12.90
N GLY A 117 0.29 -16.00 -13.05
CA GLY A 117 1.67 -15.55 -12.82
C GLY A 117 2.09 -15.68 -11.37
N LEU A 118 1.23 -15.23 -10.44
CA LEU A 118 1.48 -15.34 -9.00
C LEU A 118 1.66 -16.77 -8.53
N ARG A 119 0.88 -17.72 -9.05
CA ARG A 119 1.00 -19.17 -8.75
C ARG A 119 2.40 -19.69 -9.05
N LYS A 120 3.04 -19.25 -10.15
CA LYS A 120 4.40 -19.65 -10.52
C LYS A 120 5.48 -18.89 -9.75
N ILE A 121 5.26 -17.63 -9.42
CA ILE A 121 6.24 -16.80 -8.70
C ILE A 121 6.28 -17.12 -7.19
N ALA A 122 5.14 -17.41 -6.57
CA ALA A 122 5.02 -17.59 -5.11
C ALA A 122 6.01 -18.62 -4.52
N PRO A 123 6.26 -19.78 -5.14
CA PRO A 123 7.25 -20.74 -4.63
C PRO A 123 8.68 -20.20 -4.66
N VAL A 124 9.01 -19.35 -5.65
CA VAL A 124 10.35 -18.73 -5.77
C VAL A 124 10.54 -17.71 -4.65
N ILE A 125 9.54 -16.83 -4.44
CA ILE A 125 9.57 -15.82 -3.39
C ILE A 125 9.72 -16.48 -2.01
N ARG A 126 8.97 -17.54 -1.74
CA ARG A 126 8.99 -18.23 -0.44
C ARG A 126 10.34 -18.83 -0.06
N ARG A 127 11.22 -19.08 -1.03
CA ARG A 127 12.56 -19.61 -0.80
C ARG A 127 13.62 -18.54 -0.49
N ASP A 128 13.28 -17.26 -0.69
CA ASP A 128 14.20 -16.14 -0.47
C ASP A 128 13.69 -15.18 0.61
N PRO A 129 14.22 -15.27 1.85
CA PRO A 129 13.82 -14.39 2.95
C PRO A 129 14.08 -12.91 2.68
N LEU A 130 15.11 -12.57 1.90
CA LEU A 130 15.40 -11.17 1.56
C LEU A 130 14.34 -10.60 0.62
N THR A 131 13.93 -11.38 -0.36
CA THR A 131 12.80 -11.03 -1.24
C THR A 131 11.51 -10.85 -0.45
N ILE A 132 11.20 -11.76 0.49
CA ILE A 132 10.04 -11.63 1.37
C ILE A 132 10.11 -10.32 2.17
N ALA A 133 11.26 -10.01 2.80
CA ALA A 133 11.44 -8.79 3.58
C ALA A 133 11.30 -7.51 2.74
N ALA A 134 11.81 -7.52 1.50
CA ALA A 134 11.67 -6.40 0.58
C ALA A 134 10.21 -6.17 0.15
N LEU A 135 9.48 -7.22 -0.20
CA LEU A 135 8.06 -7.15 -0.57
C LEU A 135 7.18 -6.79 0.63
N ASN A 136 7.53 -7.23 1.85
CA ASN A 136 6.79 -6.90 3.06
C ASN A 136 6.70 -5.40 3.32
N ARG A 137 7.74 -4.62 3.00
CA ARG A 137 7.71 -3.15 3.15
C ARG A 137 6.61 -2.53 2.31
N GLY A 138 6.50 -2.94 1.04
CA GLY A 138 5.44 -2.48 0.14
C GLY A 138 4.05 -2.94 0.60
N ALA A 139 3.95 -4.18 1.05
CA ALA A 139 2.72 -4.75 1.57
C ALA A 139 2.24 -4.00 2.83
N VAL A 140 3.12 -3.77 3.81
CA VAL A 140 2.80 -3.00 5.02
C VAL A 140 2.28 -1.61 4.68
N ASN A 141 2.94 -0.90 3.74
CA ASN A 141 2.47 0.41 3.32
C ASN A 141 1.08 0.32 2.67
N SER A 142 0.85 -0.59 1.74
CA SER A 142 -0.45 -0.79 1.10
C SER A 142 -1.56 -1.13 2.11
N TRP A 143 -1.29 -2.06 3.04
CA TRP A 143 -2.25 -2.48 4.06
C TRP A 143 -2.58 -1.38 5.06
N ARG A 144 -1.65 -0.48 5.36
CA ARG A 144 -1.91 0.68 6.22
C ARG A 144 -3.06 1.53 5.68
N TYR A 145 -3.00 1.91 4.41
CA TYR A 145 -4.06 2.70 3.77
C TYR A 145 -5.37 1.92 3.63
N MET A 146 -5.31 0.64 3.27
CA MET A 146 -6.50 -0.18 3.13
C MET A 146 -7.22 -0.40 4.48
N LEU A 147 -6.48 -0.61 5.58
CA LEU A 147 -7.07 -0.71 6.91
C LEU A 147 -7.67 0.63 7.35
N ALA A 148 -6.99 1.74 7.05
CA ALA A 148 -7.51 3.07 7.33
C ALA A 148 -8.82 3.35 6.57
N SER A 149 -8.93 2.94 5.28
CA SER A 149 -10.18 3.06 4.51
C SER A 149 -11.31 2.19 5.07
N ALA A 150 -10.98 1.10 5.75
CA ALA A 150 -11.96 0.28 6.47
C ALA A 150 -12.25 0.80 7.91
N GLY A 151 -11.78 1.99 8.27
CA GLY A 151 -12.00 2.58 9.59
C GLY A 151 -11.26 1.87 10.73
N ILE A 152 -10.14 1.18 10.42
CA ILE A 152 -9.32 0.49 11.40
C ILE A 152 -8.08 1.34 11.71
N ALA A 153 -7.88 1.68 13.00
CA ALA A 153 -6.77 2.53 13.43
C ALA A 153 -5.41 1.88 13.13
N THR A 154 -4.53 2.62 12.44
CA THR A 154 -3.20 2.17 12.03
C THR A 154 -2.05 2.98 12.64
N GLU A 155 -2.36 4.14 13.26
CA GLU A 155 -1.35 5.06 13.77
C GLU A 155 -1.28 5.09 15.31
N ASP A 156 -2.09 4.27 16.00
CA ASP A 156 -2.02 4.10 17.46
C ASP A 156 -0.90 3.13 17.86
N ALA A 157 -0.78 2.89 19.18
CA ALA A 157 0.28 2.03 19.73
C ALA A 157 0.25 0.58 19.22
N LEU A 158 -0.89 0.10 18.75
CA LEU A 158 -1.09 -1.25 18.20
C LEU A 158 -1.24 -1.25 16.68
N GLY A 159 -1.21 -0.08 16.04
CA GLY A 159 -1.43 0.06 14.59
C GLY A 159 -0.43 -0.76 13.77
N GLY A 160 0.85 -0.70 14.11
CA GLY A 160 1.87 -1.50 13.43
C GLY A 160 1.61 -3.01 13.52
N LEU A 161 1.10 -3.50 14.67
CA LEU A 161 0.75 -4.91 14.85
C LEU A 161 -0.47 -5.30 13.99
N ARG A 162 -1.49 -4.44 13.93
CA ARG A 162 -2.68 -4.66 13.08
C ARG A 162 -2.29 -4.72 11.62
N VAL A 163 -1.47 -3.79 11.14
CA VAL A 163 -0.99 -3.76 9.76
C VAL A 163 -0.19 -5.00 9.42
N GLN A 164 0.79 -5.38 10.27
CA GLN A 164 1.60 -6.58 10.03
C GLN A 164 0.75 -7.86 10.13
N GLY A 165 -0.22 -7.89 11.04
CA GLY A 165 -1.20 -8.98 11.16
C GLY A 165 -2.03 -9.16 9.89
N ALA A 166 -2.48 -8.07 9.26
CA ALA A 166 -3.21 -8.09 8.01
C ALA A 166 -2.34 -8.60 6.84
N VAL A 167 -1.06 -8.20 6.78
CA VAL A 167 -0.11 -8.73 5.78
C VAL A 167 0.07 -10.24 5.93
N LEU A 168 0.24 -10.74 7.15
CA LEU A 168 0.39 -12.18 7.41
C LEU A 168 -0.90 -12.95 7.12
N LEU A 169 -2.06 -12.41 7.49
CA LEU A 169 -3.36 -12.98 7.15
C LEU A 169 -3.50 -13.11 5.63
N MET A 170 -3.23 -12.03 4.89
CA MET A 170 -3.28 -12.05 3.43
C MET A 170 -2.34 -13.09 2.84
N ALA A 171 -1.12 -13.21 3.35
CA ALA A 171 -0.16 -14.21 2.86
C ALA A 171 -0.70 -15.64 3.01
N ARG A 172 -1.28 -15.97 4.19
CA ARG A 172 -1.86 -17.30 4.46
C ARG A 172 -3.11 -17.59 3.64
N VAL A 173 -3.95 -16.58 3.43
CA VAL A 173 -5.15 -16.72 2.59
C VAL A 173 -4.76 -16.88 1.13
N SER A 174 -3.77 -16.10 0.65
CA SER A 174 -3.27 -16.19 -0.73
C SER A 174 -2.68 -17.57 -1.07
N GLU A 175 -2.10 -18.29 -0.11
CA GLU A 175 -1.62 -19.67 -0.34
C GLU A 175 -2.75 -20.60 -0.78
N VAL A 176 -3.90 -20.55 -0.10
CA VAL A 176 -5.08 -21.34 -0.46
C VAL A 176 -5.71 -20.80 -1.74
N TRP A 177 -5.84 -19.48 -1.86
CA TRP A 177 -6.45 -18.84 -3.04
C TRP A 177 -5.71 -19.18 -4.34
N LEU A 178 -4.38 -19.25 -4.32
CA LEU A 178 -3.60 -19.60 -5.50
C LEU A 178 -3.91 -21.03 -6.02
N GLU A 179 -4.37 -21.93 -5.15
CA GLU A 179 -4.69 -23.32 -5.46
C GLU A 179 -6.20 -23.57 -5.56
N ASP A 180 -7.03 -22.58 -5.27
CA ASP A 180 -8.48 -22.65 -5.26
C ASP A 180 -9.00 -22.28 -6.65
N ASP A 181 -9.31 -23.28 -7.48
CA ASP A 181 -9.81 -23.09 -8.83
C ASP A 181 -11.36 -23.09 -8.90
N GLU A 182 -12.04 -23.13 -7.73
CA GLU A 182 -13.49 -23.05 -7.67
C GLU A 182 -13.96 -21.60 -7.93
N PRO A 183 -14.98 -21.38 -8.77
CA PRO A 183 -15.51 -20.04 -9.06
C PRO A 183 -15.98 -19.29 -7.80
N GLU A 184 -16.56 -20.01 -6.84
CA GLU A 184 -17.09 -19.46 -5.59
C GLU A 184 -16.01 -19.27 -4.51
N MET A 185 -14.76 -19.68 -4.76
CA MET A 185 -13.63 -19.60 -3.81
C MET A 185 -13.99 -20.12 -2.40
N SER A 186 -14.75 -21.22 -2.31
CA SER A 186 -15.28 -21.73 -1.03
C SER A 186 -14.17 -22.09 -0.04
N ARG A 187 -13.06 -22.68 -0.52
CA ARG A 187 -11.88 -23.01 0.28
C ARG A 187 -11.17 -21.75 0.79
N THR A 188 -11.06 -20.74 -0.07
CA THR A 188 -10.45 -19.44 0.24
C THR A 188 -11.26 -18.69 1.30
N MET A 189 -12.59 -18.61 1.14
CA MET A 189 -13.49 -17.98 2.10
C MET A 189 -13.45 -18.69 3.46
N ALA A 190 -13.46 -20.02 3.49
CA ALA A 190 -13.35 -20.78 4.72
C ALA A 190 -11.98 -20.57 5.41
N ARG A 191 -10.91 -20.40 4.65
CA ARG A 191 -9.59 -20.06 5.18
C ARG A 191 -9.60 -18.65 5.77
N LEU A 192 -10.11 -17.66 5.04
CA LEU A 192 -10.22 -16.29 5.48
C LEU A 192 -11.00 -16.17 6.79
N ASP A 193 -12.15 -16.83 6.89
CA ASP A 193 -12.97 -16.85 8.10
C ASP A 193 -12.19 -17.36 9.32
N ARG A 194 -11.44 -18.45 9.16
CA ARG A 194 -10.59 -19.01 10.23
C ARG A 194 -9.46 -18.07 10.65
N GLU A 195 -8.79 -17.43 9.69
CA GLU A 195 -7.70 -16.49 9.97
C GLU A 195 -8.26 -15.24 10.68
N LEU A 196 -9.40 -14.70 10.27
CA LEU A 196 -10.04 -13.56 10.93
C LEU A 196 -10.46 -13.88 12.36
N LYS A 197 -11.04 -15.06 12.62
CA LYS A 197 -11.35 -15.52 13.98
C LYS A 197 -10.11 -15.63 14.85
N THR A 198 -9.02 -16.13 14.30
CA THR A 198 -7.74 -16.26 15.01
C THR A 198 -7.12 -14.88 15.29
N ALA A 199 -7.09 -14.00 14.29
CA ALA A 199 -6.59 -12.64 14.43
C ALA A 199 -7.38 -11.84 15.48
N GLY A 200 -8.71 -11.96 15.49
CA GLY A 200 -9.58 -11.33 16.49
C GLY A 200 -9.25 -11.78 17.92
N LYS A 201 -9.07 -13.09 18.14
CA LYS A 201 -8.69 -13.64 19.46
C LYS A 201 -7.30 -13.16 19.90
N ILE A 202 -6.34 -13.06 18.98
CA ILE A 202 -4.99 -12.56 19.30
C ILE A 202 -5.08 -11.08 19.66
N MET A 203 -5.79 -10.30 18.86
CA MET A 203 -5.89 -8.85 19.04
C MET A 203 -6.59 -8.49 20.35
N SER A 204 -7.68 -9.17 20.73
CA SER A 204 -8.34 -8.94 22.02
C SER A 204 -7.39 -9.20 23.20
N ARG A 205 -6.61 -10.27 23.17
CA ARG A 205 -5.61 -10.55 24.22
C ARG A 205 -4.52 -9.48 24.29
N VAL A 206 -4.03 -9.01 23.14
CA VAL A 206 -3.02 -7.96 23.08
C VAL A 206 -3.59 -6.64 23.62
N GLU A 207 -4.82 -6.30 23.27
CA GLU A 207 -5.50 -5.11 23.79
C GLU A 207 -5.70 -5.17 25.31
N ASP A 208 -6.07 -6.33 25.85
CA ASP A 208 -6.21 -6.54 27.31
C ASP A 208 -4.86 -6.35 28.03
N VAL A 209 -3.78 -6.96 27.53
CA VAL A 209 -2.43 -6.77 28.08
C VAL A 209 -2.00 -5.30 27.95
N HIS A 210 -2.31 -4.67 26.81
CA HIS A 210 -1.98 -3.26 26.60
C HIS A 210 -2.71 -2.34 27.58
N ARG A 211 -3.98 -2.58 27.89
CA ARG A 211 -4.76 -1.85 28.89
C ARG A 211 -4.20 -2.08 30.30
N LEU A 212 -3.93 -3.33 30.68
CA LEU A 212 -3.39 -3.67 32.01
C LEU A 212 -2.01 -3.04 32.26
N THR A 213 -1.18 -2.91 31.23
CA THR A 213 0.17 -2.31 31.35
C THR A 213 0.19 -0.78 31.18
N ALA A 214 -0.95 -0.16 30.89
CA ALA A 214 -1.05 1.30 30.68
C ALA A 214 -0.53 2.13 31.88
N PRO A 215 -0.89 1.84 33.18
CA PRO A 215 -0.40 2.60 34.33
C PRO A 215 1.11 2.49 34.50
N LEU A 216 1.70 1.31 34.26
CA LEU A 216 3.14 1.09 34.33
C LEU A 216 3.92 1.90 33.27
N ARG A 217 3.38 2.00 32.07
CA ARG A 217 3.97 2.85 31.01
C ARG A 217 3.87 4.33 31.33
N GLY A 218 2.77 4.77 31.94
CA GLY A 218 2.62 6.14 32.46
C GLY A 218 3.69 6.48 33.49
N LEU A 219 3.90 5.59 34.43
CA LEU A 219 4.94 5.75 35.49
C LEU A 219 6.36 5.76 34.88
N ALA A 220 6.66 4.84 33.97
CA ALA A 220 7.96 4.80 33.30
C ALA A 220 8.23 6.08 32.51
N ARG A 221 7.23 6.63 31.76
CA ARG A 221 7.36 7.91 31.05
C ARG A 221 7.56 9.08 32.02
N ALA A 222 6.87 9.11 33.15
CA ALA A 222 7.03 10.14 34.16
C ALA A 222 8.46 10.14 34.74
N ILE A 223 9.01 8.95 35.04
CA ILE A 223 10.38 8.79 35.53
C ILE A 223 11.40 9.20 34.46
N CYS A 224 11.22 8.81 33.19
CA CYS A 224 12.13 9.17 32.09
C CYS A 224 12.08 10.66 31.76
N ASN A 225 10.90 11.29 31.79
CA ASN A 225 10.74 12.73 31.52
C ASN A 225 11.14 13.61 32.70
N GLY A 226 11.02 13.11 33.97
CA GLY A 226 11.46 13.81 35.15
C GLY A 226 12.98 13.94 35.28
N ARG A 227 13.75 13.25 34.43
CA ARG A 227 15.22 13.33 34.40
C ARG A 227 15.80 14.31 33.42
N ARG A 228 14.98 15.11 32.70
CA ARG A 228 15.53 16.21 31.89
C ARG A 228 15.89 17.38 32.82
N PRO A 229 17.17 17.72 32.99
CA PRO A 229 17.55 18.86 33.82
C PRO A 229 17.00 20.14 33.21
N GLN A 230 16.34 20.95 34.01
CA GLN A 230 15.89 22.31 33.66
C GLN A 230 17.10 23.26 33.54
N VAL A 231 17.96 23.02 32.56
CA VAL A 231 19.13 23.89 32.35
C VAL A 231 18.79 25.16 31.54
N ARG A 232 17.60 25.24 30.91
CA ARG A 232 17.30 26.33 29.97
C ARG A 232 16.51 27.52 30.51
N ARG A 233 16.18 27.54 31.80
CA ARG A 233 15.42 28.67 32.39
C ARG A 233 16.27 29.70 33.13
N ARG A 234 17.55 29.40 33.44
CA ARG A 234 18.43 30.35 34.16
C ARG A 234 19.11 31.35 33.22
N GLU A 235 19.37 31.00 31.96
CA GLU A 235 20.05 31.90 31.03
C GLU A 235 19.15 33.08 30.54
N ARG A 236 17.83 32.95 30.54
CA ARG A 236 16.92 34.05 30.18
C ARG A 236 16.73 35.10 31.28
N SER A 237 16.93 34.72 32.53
CA SER A 237 16.81 35.68 33.65
C SER A 237 18.04 36.53 33.80
N ASP A 238 19.23 36.02 33.46
CA ASP A 238 20.49 36.79 33.57
C ASP A 238 20.67 37.75 32.39
N GLU A 239 20.07 37.43 31.20
CA GLU A 239 20.14 38.33 30.04
C GLU A 239 19.16 39.50 30.12
N SER A 240 18.01 39.33 30.82
CA SER A 240 17.07 40.43 31.10
C SER A 240 17.64 41.42 32.11
N LEU A 241 18.34 40.92 33.14
CA LEU A 241 18.99 41.78 34.15
C LEU A 241 20.21 42.54 33.64
N ARG A 242 20.89 42.03 32.57
CA ARG A 242 21.98 42.77 31.93
C ARG A 242 21.48 43.89 31.00
N ARG A 243 20.30 43.74 30.38
CA ARG A 243 19.74 44.81 29.51
C ARG A 243 19.16 45.97 30.32
N GLU A 244 18.67 45.78 31.53
CA GLU A 244 18.20 46.87 32.42
C GLU A 244 19.34 47.69 33.06
N GLY A 245 20.59 47.18 33.03
CA GLY A 245 21.76 47.85 33.60
C GLY A 245 22.48 48.80 32.61
N GLU A 246 22.20 48.70 31.30
CA GLU A 246 22.91 49.53 30.27
C GLU A 246 22.16 50.82 29.87
N ASP A 247 20.89 51.00 30.33
CA ASP A 247 20.11 52.21 30.02
C ASP A 247 20.28 53.35 31.02
N PHE A 248 21.20 53.25 32.00
CA PHE A 248 21.50 54.32 32.96
C PHE A 248 23.00 54.75 32.87
N ALA A 249 23.38 55.41 31.77
CA ALA A 249 24.60 56.23 31.71
C ALA A 249 24.20 57.69 31.55
N PRO A 250 24.51 58.58 32.52
CA PRO A 250 24.18 60.00 32.36
C PRO A 250 25.14 60.64 31.35
N ALA A 251 24.57 61.43 30.46
CA ALA A 251 25.29 62.31 29.54
C ALA A 251 26.01 63.40 30.33
N ILE A 252 27.30 63.55 30.14
CA ILE A 252 28.10 64.75 30.41
C ILE A 252 28.73 65.20 29.08
#